data_116c39666778f6a6464d3b52688b0511
#
_entry.id   116c39666778f6a6464d3b52688b0511
#
_cell.length_a   1.000
_cell.length_b   1.000
_cell.length_c   1.000
_cell.angle_alpha   90.00
_cell.angle_beta   90.00
_cell.angle_gamma   90.00
#
_symmetry.space_group_name_H-M   'P 1'
#
loop_
_entity.id
_entity.type
_entity.pdbx_description
1 polymer ?
#
loop_
_entity_poly.entity_id
_entity_poly.type
_entity_poly.pdbx_seq_one_letter_code
_entity_poly.pdbx_strand_id
1 'polypeptide(L)'
;MRQMRLFSSRDSGLVSELRLVIMVDESTRKTLSSIPLLSTKAGPRDKELWVNRLKEEYQALIKYVQNNKGSDNDWFRLESNKEGTRWFGKCWYMHNLLKYEFDVEFDIPVTYPTTAPEIALPELDGKTAKMYRGGKICLTDHFKPLWARNVPKFGIAHAMALGLGPWLAVEIPDLIEKGVISYKDRGDE
;
A
#
# COMPACT_ATOMS: atom_id res chain seq x y z
N MET A 1 -21.97 -22.03 50.18
CA MET A 1 -21.93 -22.58 48.81
C MET A 1 -21.76 -21.43 47.82
N ARG A 2 -20.55 -21.17 47.31
CA ARG A 2 -20.28 -20.19 46.25
C ARG A 2 -20.22 -20.91 44.91
N GLN A 3 -21.13 -20.59 44.02
CA GLN A 3 -21.13 -21.09 42.66
C GLN A 3 -19.95 -20.46 41.90
N MET A 4 -19.01 -21.29 41.44
CA MET A 4 -18.04 -20.96 40.42
C MET A 4 -18.79 -20.90 39.09
N ARG A 5 -18.88 -19.70 38.48
CA ARG A 5 -19.30 -19.56 37.10
C ARG A 5 -18.12 -19.92 36.20
N LEU A 6 -18.32 -20.94 35.41
CA LEU A 6 -17.47 -21.35 34.30
C LEU A 6 -17.40 -20.21 33.27
N PHE A 7 -16.21 -19.65 33.05
CA PHE A 7 -15.95 -18.73 31.95
C PHE A 7 -16.04 -19.51 30.63
N SER A 8 -16.96 -19.09 29.79
CA SER A 8 -17.25 -19.67 28.49
C SER A 8 -16.11 -19.40 27.52
N SER A 9 -15.82 -20.37 26.65
CA SER A 9 -14.80 -20.37 25.58
C SER A 9 -14.96 -19.29 24.51
N ARG A 10 -15.82 -18.29 24.73
CA ARG A 10 -15.97 -17.12 23.84
C ARG A 10 -14.95 -16.00 24.10
N ASP A 11 -14.30 -16.01 25.27
CA ASP A 11 -13.35 -14.93 25.63
C ASP A 11 -11.96 -15.09 24.99
N SER A 12 -11.59 -16.30 24.58
CA SER A 12 -10.30 -16.55 23.94
C SER A 12 -10.24 -16.00 22.49
N GLY A 13 -11.37 -15.98 21.78
CA GLY A 13 -11.48 -15.40 20.44
C GLY A 13 -11.35 -13.88 20.45
N LEU A 14 -12.04 -13.21 21.37
CA LEU A 14 -12.01 -11.75 21.50
C LEU A 14 -10.62 -11.23 21.87
N VAL A 15 -9.90 -11.94 22.74
CA VAL A 15 -8.53 -11.56 23.14
C VAL A 15 -7.53 -11.76 22.00
N SER A 16 -7.72 -12.78 21.15
CA SER A 16 -6.88 -12.99 19.97
C SER A 16 -7.14 -11.97 18.87
N GLU A 17 -8.41 -11.58 18.65
CA GLU A 17 -8.79 -10.52 17.73
C GLU A 17 -8.28 -9.14 18.18
N LEU A 18 -8.42 -8.83 19.48
CA LEU A 18 -7.88 -7.59 20.05
C LEU A 18 -6.35 -7.54 19.96
N ARG A 19 -5.64 -8.65 20.14
CA ARG A 19 -4.19 -8.72 19.94
C ARG A 19 -3.80 -8.53 18.48
N LEU A 20 -4.54 -9.10 17.54
CA LEU A 20 -4.30 -8.94 16.12
C LEU A 20 -4.50 -7.48 15.67
N VAL A 21 -5.58 -6.84 16.14
CA VAL A 21 -5.88 -5.42 15.89
C VAL A 21 -4.80 -4.51 16.49
N ILE A 22 -4.30 -4.82 17.70
CA ILE A 22 -3.22 -4.03 18.33
C ILE A 22 -1.90 -4.22 17.60
N MET A 23 -1.58 -5.41 17.10
CA MET A 23 -0.35 -5.67 16.33
C MET A 23 -0.39 -4.99 14.96
N VAL A 24 -1.53 -5.00 14.27
CA VAL A 24 -1.73 -4.28 13.01
C VAL A 24 -1.64 -2.77 13.23
N ASP A 25 -2.18 -2.25 14.32
CA ASP A 25 -2.11 -0.83 14.67
C ASP A 25 -0.67 -0.38 14.97
N GLU A 26 0.12 -1.17 15.66
CA GLU A 26 1.52 -0.84 15.97
C GLU A 26 2.43 -0.91 14.74
N SER A 27 2.27 -1.90 13.87
CA SER A 27 2.97 -1.98 12.59
C SER A 27 2.60 -0.80 11.69
N THR A 28 1.33 -0.45 11.63
CA THR A 28 0.82 0.71 10.90
C THR A 28 1.39 2.01 11.45
N ARG A 29 1.44 2.19 12.76
CA ARG A 29 2.04 3.36 13.41
C ARG A 29 3.52 3.50 13.07
N LYS A 30 4.27 2.41 13.11
CA LYS A 30 5.70 2.41 12.77
C LYS A 30 5.91 2.82 11.31
N THR A 31 5.10 2.29 10.39
CA THR A 31 5.14 2.64 8.98
C THR A 31 4.81 4.13 8.79
N LEU A 32 3.74 4.62 9.43
CA LEU A 32 3.32 6.01 9.35
C LEU A 32 4.38 6.98 9.90
N SER A 33 5.09 6.62 10.96
CA SER A 33 6.13 7.47 11.55
C SER A 33 7.34 7.67 10.63
N SER A 34 7.54 6.80 9.65
CA SER A 34 8.65 6.87 8.69
C SER A 34 8.34 7.72 7.45
N ILE A 35 7.09 8.11 7.25
CA ILE A 35 6.65 8.86 6.07
C ILE A 35 6.24 10.28 6.49
N PRO A 36 6.84 11.33 5.88
CA PRO A 36 6.43 12.70 6.14
C PRO A 36 4.94 12.93 5.84
N LEU A 37 4.25 13.62 6.72
CA LEU A 37 2.86 14.03 6.52
C LEU A 37 2.80 15.24 5.58
N LEU A 38 1.78 15.28 4.74
CA LEU A 38 1.54 16.38 3.81
C LEU A 38 0.53 17.36 4.41
N SER A 39 0.55 18.60 3.95
CA SER A 39 -0.30 19.67 4.50
C SER A 39 -1.25 20.30 3.47
N THR A 40 -0.84 20.39 2.21
CA THR A 40 -1.62 21.04 1.16
C THR A 40 -2.80 20.17 0.72
N LYS A 41 -4.02 20.67 0.92
CA LYS A 41 -5.23 20.02 0.40
C LYS A 41 -5.50 20.51 -1.02
N ALA A 42 -4.92 19.85 -2.00
CA ALA A 42 -5.08 20.18 -3.41
C ALA A 42 -5.08 18.93 -4.29
N GLY A 43 -5.86 18.98 -5.35
CA GLY A 43 -5.95 17.99 -6.41
C GLY A 43 -5.52 18.54 -7.77
N PRO A 44 -5.60 17.74 -8.85
CA PRO A 44 -5.09 18.10 -10.18
C PRO A 44 -5.67 19.38 -10.80
N ARG A 45 -6.83 19.81 -10.35
CA ARG A 45 -7.51 21.02 -10.86
C ARG A 45 -7.17 22.31 -10.12
N ASP A 46 -6.38 22.23 -9.04
CA ASP A 46 -6.14 23.36 -8.12
C ASP A 46 -4.91 24.20 -8.51
N LYS A 47 -4.49 24.15 -9.77
CA LYS A 47 -3.44 25.00 -10.37
C LYS A 47 -2.17 25.06 -9.51
N GLU A 48 -1.82 26.24 -8.97
CA GLU A 48 -0.61 26.45 -8.19
C GLU A 48 -0.60 25.65 -6.87
N LEU A 49 -1.75 25.45 -6.25
CA LEU A 49 -1.88 24.61 -5.07
C LEU A 49 -1.54 23.15 -5.38
N TRP A 50 -1.90 22.67 -6.57
CA TRP A 50 -1.49 21.35 -7.02
C TRP A 50 0.02 21.23 -7.19
N VAL A 51 0.67 22.25 -7.74
CA VAL A 51 2.14 22.29 -7.84
C VAL A 51 2.78 22.20 -6.45
N ASN A 52 2.25 22.91 -5.46
CA ASN A 52 2.71 22.84 -4.08
C ASN A 52 2.50 21.43 -3.49
N ARG A 53 1.34 20.85 -3.71
CA ARG A 53 1.03 19.47 -3.29
C ARG A 53 2.00 18.47 -3.92
N LEU A 54 2.28 18.57 -5.21
CA LEU A 54 3.25 17.70 -5.90
C LEU A 54 4.65 17.78 -5.30
N LYS A 55 5.11 18.95 -4.91
CA LYS A 55 6.40 19.09 -4.21
C LYS A 55 6.41 18.29 -2.90
N GLU A 56 5.34 18.38 -2.12
CA GLU A 56 5.21 17.59 -0.89
C GLU A 56 5.16 16.10 -1.19
N GLU A 57 4.46 15.67 -2.23
CA GLU A 57 4.39 14.26 -2.67
C GLU A 57 5.78 13.70 -3.01
N TYR A 58 6.55 14.42 -3.83
CA TYR A 58 7.92 14.02 -4.18
C TYR A 58 8.83 13.96 -2.96
N GLN A 59 8.77 14.94 -2.07
CA GLN A 59 9.57 14.97 -0.85
C GLN A 59 9.25 13.77 0.05
N ALA A 60 7.96 13.46 0.23
CA ALA A 60 7.53 12.31 1.03
C ALA A 60 7.98 10.98 0.41
N LEU A 61 7.85 10.82 -0.90
CA LEU A 61 8.31 9.64 -1.64
C LEU A 61 9.82 9.45 -1.55
N ILE A 62 10.60 10.50 -1.77
CA ILE A 62 12.06 10.47 -1.68
C ILE A 62 12.49 10.04 -0.28
N LYS A 63 11.90 10.64 0.74
CA LYS A 63 12.21 10.30 2.14
C LYS A 63 11.86 8.86 2.47
N TYR A 64 10.69 8.40 2.04
CA TYR A 64 10.25 7.03 2.25
C TYR A 64 11.16 6.02 1.56
N VAL A 65 11.51 6.25 0.30
CA VAL A 65 12.45 5.38 -0.45
C VAL A 65 13.84 5.37 0.19
N GLN A 66 14.35 6.53 0.63
CA GLN A 66 15.62 6.61 1.33
C GLN A 66 15.60 5.81 2.64
N ASN A 67 14.54 5.93 3.42
CA ASN A 67 14.37 5.15 4.65
C ASN A 67 14.32 3.65 4.37
N ASN A 68 13.62 3.24 3.31
CA ASN A 68 13.55 1.84 2.90
C ASN A 68 14.92 1.29 2.49
N LYS A 69 15.69 2.04 1.71
CA LYS A 69 17.06 1.68 1.34
C LYS A 69 17.96 1.52 2.55
N GLY A 70 17.88 2.45 3.50
CA GLY A 70 18.66 2.42 4.74
C GLY A 70 18.31 1.23 5.65
N SER A 71 17.10 0.70 5.54
CA SER A 71 16.61 -0.47 6.31
C SER A 71 16.67 -1.79 5.53
N ASP A 72 17.31 -1.81 4.37
CA ASP A 72 17.36 -2.96 3.45
C ASP A 72 15.95 -3.48 3.09
N ASN A 73 15.03 -2.57 2.92
CA ASN A 73 13.63 -2.83 2.58
C ASN A 73 13.16 -1.98 1.38
N ASP A 74 13.99 -1.90 0.37
CA ASP A 74 13.68 -1.20 -0.87
C ASP A 74 12.80 -2.08 -1.77
N TRP A 75 11.65 -1.56 -2.23
CA TRP A 75 10.68 -2.41 -2.90
C TRP A 75 9.92 -1.78 -4.07
N PHE A 76 10.17 -0.51 -4.39
CA PHE A 76 9.52 0.13 -5.55
C PHE A 76 10.30 1.31 -6.09
N ARG A 77 9.97 1.70 -7.32
CA ARG A 77 10.33 2.97 -7.97
C ARG A 77 9.11 3.51 -8.68
N LEU A 78 8.87 4.79 -8.52
CA LEU A 78 7.81 5.53 -9.20
C LEU A 78 8.35 6.78 -9.86
N GLU A 79 7.77 7.09 -10.99
CA GLU A 79 7.91 8.36 -11.69
C GLU A 79 6.53 8.83 -12.15
N SER A 80 6.41 10.10 -12.53
CA SER A 80 5.16 10.67 -12.98
C SER A 80 5.30 11.34 -14.36
N ASN A 81 4.15 11.56 -15.00
CA ASN A 81 4.11 12.49 -16.11
C ASN A 81 4.39 13.93 -15.63
N LYS A 82 4.55 14.86 -16.57
CA LYS A 82 4.88 16.25 -16.27
C LYS A 82 3.86 16.94 -15.36
N GLU A 83 2.59 16.62 -15.52
CA GLU A 83 1.48 17.19 -14.76
C GLU A 83 1.33 16.56 -13.36
N GLY A 84 2.00 15.46 -13.09
CA GLY A 84 1.89 14.72 -11.84
C GLY A 84 0.56 13.98 -11.65
N THR A 85 -0.18 13.77 -12.74
CA THR A 85 -1.51 13.15 -12.72
C THR A 85 -1.50 11.66 -13.01
N ARG A 86 -0.46 11.16 -13.67
CA ARG A 86 -0.23 9.75 -13.94
C ARG A 86 1.10 9.31 -13.38
N TRP A 87 1.07 8.23 -12.58
CA TRP A 87 2.24 7.63 -11.95
C TRP A 87 2.43 6.21 -12.41
N PHE A 88 3.67 5.81 -12.62
CA PHE A 88 4.04 4.49 -13.12
C PHE A 88 5.46 4.12 -12.68
N GLY A 89 5.75 2.85 -12.72
CA GLY A 89 7.08 2.34 -12.37
C GLY A 89 7.09 0.86 -12.13
N LYS A 90 7.92 0.45 -11.19
CA LYS A 90 8.12 -0.96 -10.81
C LYS A 90 7.95 -1.13 -9.31
N CYS A 91 7.41 -2.26 -8.92
CA CYS A 91 7.48 -2.75 -7.55
C CYS A 91 7.97 -4.20 -7.56
N TRP A 92 8.51 -4.66 -6.44
CA TRP A 92 9.00 -6.03 -6.34
C TRP A 92 8.77 -6.61 -4.96
N TYR A 93 8.72 -7.93 -4.92
CA TYR A 93 8.59 -8.72 -3.72
C TYR A 93 9.65 -9.82 -3.70
N MET A 94 10.38 -9.93 -2.60
CA MET A 94 11.37 -10.98 -2.41
C MET A 94 10.71 -12.22 -1.82
N HIS A 95 10.83 -13.36 -2.50
CA HIS A 95 10.33 -14.63 -2.02
C HIS A 95 11.37 -15.73 -2.26
N ASN A 96 11.79 -16.43 -1.21
CA ASN A 96 12.83 -17.45 -1.28
C ASN A 96 14.09 -16.97 -2.02
N LEU A 97 14.57 -15.78 -1.69
CA LEU A 97 15.74 -15.11 -2.29
C LEU A 97 15.59 -14.75 -3.78
N LEU A 98 14.40 -14.90 -4.34
CA LEU A 98 14.09 -14.51 -5.71
C LEU A 98 13.29 -13.21 -5.73
N LYS A 99 13.61 -12.35 -6.69
CA LYS A 99 12.96 -11.04 -6.87
C LYS A 99 11.84 -11.14 -7.91
N TYR A 100 10.59 -11.01 -7.46
CA TYR A 100 9.40 -10.93 -8.32
C TYR A 100 9.06 -9.46 -8.56
N GLU A 101 9.17 -9.01 -9.80
CA GLU A 101 9.02 -7.62 -10.19
C GLU A 101 7.80 -7.43 -11.09
N PHE A 102 7.04 -6.36 -10.84
CA PHE A 102 5.80 -6.04 -11.54
C PHE A 102 5.77 -4.56 -11.93
N ASP A 103 5.15 -4.27 -13.07
CA ASP A 103 4.74 -2.91 -13.40
C ASP A 103 3.66 -2.45 -12.44
N VAL A 104 3.75 -1.19 -12.03
CA VAL A 104 2.75 -0.52 -11.21
C VAL A 104 2.35 0.80 -11.85
N GLU A 105 1.06 1.10 -11.86
CA GLU A 105 0.55 2.35 -12.42
C GLU A 105 -0.73 2.79 -11.71
N PHE A 106 -0.98 4.10 -11.73
CA PHE A 106 -2.22 4.69 -11.26
C PHE A 106 -2.37 6.13 -11.76
N ASP A 107 -3.61 6.57 -11.86
CA ASP A 107 -3.96 7.96 -12.10
C ASP A 107 -4.36 8.63 -10.78
N ILE A 108 -4.08 9.93 -10.66
CA ILE A 108 -4.56 10.73 -9.54
C ILE A 108 -6.01 11.13 -9.80
N PRO A 109 -6.96 10.72 -8.95
CA PRO A 109 -8.35 11.10 -9.13
C PRO A 109 -8.56 12.61 -8.95
N VAL A 110 -9.54 13.16 -9.64
CA VAL A 110 -9.86 14.60 -9.53
C VAL A 110 -10.26 15.03 -8.13
N THR A 111 -10.73 14.09 -7.32
CA THR A 111 -11.13 14.27 -5.91
C THR A 111 -9.96 14.08 -4.93
N TYR A 112 -8.75 13.81 -5.44
CA TYR A 112 -7.55 13.71 -4.61
C TYR A 112 -7.29 15.03 -3.87
N PRO A 113 -6.83 15.03 -2.61
CA PRO A 113 -6.43 13.90 -1.79
C PRO A 113 -7.55 13.25 -0.96
N THR A 114 -8.80 13.67 -1.13
CA THR A 114 -9.95 13.08 -0.42
C THR A 114 -10.13 11.61 -0.80
N THR A 115 -9.97 11.31 -2.09
CA THR A 115 -10.01 9.96 -2.63
C THR A 115 -8.58 9.48 -2.91
N ALA A 116 -8.20 8.32 -2.38
CA ALA A 116 -6.93 7.68 -2.68
C ALA A 116 -6.86 7.21 -4.14
N PRO A 117 -5.66 7.15 -4.76
CA PRO A 117 -5.52 6.57 -6.08
C PRO A 117 -5.78 5.06 -6.07
N GLU A 118 -6.33 4.55 -7.15
CA GLU A 118 -6.51 3.12 -7.39
C GLU A 118 -5.24 2.54 -8.03
N ILE A 119 -4.44 1.84 -7.25
CA ILE A 119 -3.17 1.27 -7.72
C ILE A 119 -3.43 0.02 -8.55
N ALA A 120 -2.80 -0.09 -9.71
CA ALA A 120 -2.92 -1.22 -10.60
C ALA A 120 -1.59 -1.93 -10.85
N LEU A 121 -1.66 -3.26 -10.94
CA LEU A 121 -0.62 -4.14 -11.43
C LEU A 121 -1.12 -4.84 -12.69
N PRO A 122 -0.95 -4.25 -13.89
CA PRO A 122 -1.60 -4.73 -15.11
C PRO A 122 -1.28 -6.18 -15.48
N GLU A 123 -0.04 -6.61 -15.23
CA GLU A 123 0.42 -7.98 -15.52
C GLU A 123 -0.35 -9.06 -14.73
N LEU A 124 -0.94 -8.69 -13.59
CA LEU A 124 -1.66 -9.61 -12.71
C LEU A 124 -3.17 -9.58 -12.92
N ASP A 125 -3.67 -8.79 -13.89
CA ASP A 125 -5.10 -8.69 -14.17
C ASP A 125 -5.72 -10.08 -14.39
N GLY A 126 -6.78 -10.36 -13.63
CA GLY A 126 -7.49 -11.64 -13.67
C GLY A 126 -6.80 -12.83 -12.99
N LYS A 127 -5.62 -12.65 -12.39
CA LYS A 127 -4.86 -13.74 -11.75
C LYS A 127 -5.23 -14.01 -10.30
N THR A 128 -5.92 -13.09 -9.65
CA THR A 128 -6.38 -13.22 -8.26
C THR A 128 -7.76 -12.61 -8.06
N ALA A 129 -8.53 -13.17 -7.12
CA ALA A 129 -9.82 -12.60 -6.69
C ALA A 129 -9.67 -11.30 -5.90
N LYS A 130 -8.47 -10.96 -5.42
CA LYS A 130 -8.14 -9.74 -4.68
C LYS A 130 -7.76 -8.57 -5.61
N MET A 131 -8.42 -8.51 -6.75
CA MET A 131 -8.13 -7.56 -7.80
C MET A 131 -9.40 -7.25 -8.60
N TYR A 132 -9.57 -5.98 -8.96
CA TYR A 132 -10.62 -5.55 -9.89
C TYR A 132 -10.11 -5.60 -11.33
N ARG A 133 -11.04 -5.49 -12.27
CA ARG A 133 -10.73 -5.44 -13.69
C ARG A 133 -9.68 -4.37 -14.01
N GLY A 134 -8.72 -4.70 -14.86
CA GLY A 134 -7.58 -3.84 -15.22
C GLY A 134 -6.40 -3.93 -14.27
N GLY A 135 -6.40 -4.92 -13.37
CA GLY A 135 -5.30 -5.14 -12.42
C GLY A 135 -5.30 -4.21 -11.22
N LYS A 136 -6.40 -3.51 -10.95
CA LYS A 136 -6.53 -2.66 -9.77
C LYS A 136 -6.63 -3.49 -8.50
N ILE A 137 -5.73 -3.25 -7.55
CA ILE A 137 -5.69 -4.03 -6.31
C ILE A 137 -6.90 -3.74 -5.41
N CYS A 138 -7.41 -4.80 -4.79
CA CYS A 138 -8.46 -4.70 -3.79
C CYS A 138 -7.83 -4.46 -2.42
N LEU A 139 -8.05 -3.28 -1.86
CA LEU A 139 -7.54 -2.89 -0.56
C LEU A 139 -8.37 -3.47 0.58
N THR A 140 -7.79 -3.57 1.77
CA THR A 140 -8.49 -4.01 2.98
C THR A 140 -9.59 -3.02 3.39
N ASP A 141 -10.59 -3.49 4.12
CA ASP A 141 -11.68 -2.67 4.66
C ASP A 141 -11.19 -1.53 5.58
N HIS A 142 -9.98 -1.65 6.11
CA HIS A 142 -9.37 -0.66 7.00
C HIS A 142 -8.74 0.50 6.26
N PHE A 143 -8.36 0.34 4.98
CA PHE A 143 -7.63 1.36 4.22
C PHE A 143 -8.46 2.62 3.99
N LYS A 144 -9.69 2.50 3.48
CA LYS A 144 -10.55 3.66 3.17
C LYS A 144 -10.87 4.50 4.40
N PRO A 145 -11.29 3.92 5.54
CA PRO A 145 -11.51 4.69 6.77
C PRO A 145 -10.23 5.36 7.29
N LEU A 146 -9.10 4.68 7.21
CA LEU A 146 -7.81 5.22 7.63
C LEU A 146 -7.41 6.41 6.76
N TRP A 147 -7.54 6.30 5.44
CA TRP A 147 -7.28 7.39 4.50
C TRP A 147 -8.19 8.59 4.78
N ALA A 148 -9.50 8.37 4.91
CA ALA A 148 -10.49 9.40 5.15
C ALA A 148 -10.22 10.22 6.43
N ARG A 149 -9.78 9.56 7.49
CA ARG A 149 -9.42 10.22 8.76
C ARG A 149 -8.14 11.06 8.70
N ASN A 150 -7.33 10.87 7.68
CA ASN A 150 -6.02 11.50 7.55
C ASN A 150 -5.89 12.45 6.36
N VAL A 151 -7.00 12.80 5.72
CA VAL A 151 -7.01 13.82 4.65
C VAL A 151 -6.71 15.19 5.25
N PRO A 152 -5.82 16.00 4.67
CA PRO A 152 -5.02 15.81 3.47
C PRO A 152 -3.60 15.25 3.74
N LYS A 153 -3.34 14.72 4.92
CA LYS A 153 -2.00 14.38 5.43
C LYS A 153 -1.37 13.17 4.73
N PHE A 154 -2.20 12.27 4.18
CA PHE A 154 -1.73 11.10 3.44
C PHE A 154 -1.56 11.42 1.96
N GLY A 155 -0.50 10.87 1.37
CA GLY A 155 -0.18 11.01 -0.03
C GLY A 155 0.19 9.67 -0.68
N ILE A 156 0.86 9.74 -1.83
CA ILE A 156 1.24 8.58 -2.63
C ILE A 156 2.13 7.61 -1.85
N ALA A 157 3.11 8.11 -1.09
CA ALA A 157 3.95 7.26 -0.25
C ALA A 157 3.13 6.45 0.76
N HIS A 158 2.08 7.06 1.34
CA HIS A 158 1.16 6.37 2.25
C HIS A 158 0.30 5.32 1.52
N ALA A 159 -0.16 5.62 0.31
CA ALA A 159 -0.90 4.65 -0.51
C ALA A 159 -0.04 3.43 -0.86
N MET A 160 1.24 3.64 -1.18
CA MET A 160 2.19 2.56 -1.42
C MET A 160 2.43 1.73 -0.15
N ALA A 161 2.74 2.37 0.96
CA ALA A 161 3.10 1.70 2.22
C ALA A 161 1.94 0.97 2.90
N LEU A 162 0.74 1.53 2.84
CA LEU A 162 -0.45 1.02 3.54
C LEU A 162 -1.39 0.22 2.62
N GLY A 163 -1.29 0.42 1.31
CA GLY A 163 -2.10 -0.26 0.31
C GLY A 163 -1.33 -1.35 -0.42
N LEU A 164 -0.42 -0.97 -1.30
CA LEU A 164 0.29 -1.92 -2.16
C LEU A 164 1.25 -2.84 -1.39
N GLY A 165 2.01 -2.32 -0.44
CA GLY A 165 2.97 -3.12 0.32
C GLY A 165 2.33 -4.32 1.02
N PRO A 166 1.30 -4.13 1.84
CA PRO A 166 0.57 -5.23 2.47
C PRO A 166 -0.09 -6.18 1.46
N TRP A 167 -0.62 -5.65 0.35
CA TRP A 167 -1.21 -6.46 -0.71
C TRP A 167 -0.19 -7.43 -1.34
N LEU A 168 1.00 -6.93 -1.70
CA LEU A 168 2.08 -7.76 -2.23
C LEU A 168 2.49 -8.85 -1.24
N ALA A 169 2.61 -8.51 0.03
CA ALA A 169 3.04 -9.44 1.07
C ALA A 169 2.08 -10.62 1.28
N VAL A 170 0.80 -10.44 1.00
CA VAL A 170 -0.24 -11.48 1.11
C VAL A 170 -0.44 -12.21 -0.21
N GLU A 171 -0.60 -11.49 -1.31
CA GLU A 171 -1.02 -12.08 -2.58
C GLU A 171 0.12 -12.73 -3.35
N ILE A 172 1.32 -12.16 -3.38
CA ILE A 172 2.42 -12.70 -4.18
C ILE A 172 2.87 -14.08 -3.71
N PRO A 173 3.08 -14.34 -2.40
CA PRO A 173 3.38 -15.70 -1.94
C PRO A 173 2.30 -16.72 -2.30
N ASP A 174 1.02 -16.35 -2.19
CA ASP A 174 -0.12 -17.21 -2.53
C ASP A 174 -0.14 -17.55 -4.03
N LEU A 175 0.08 -16.57 -4.90
CA LEU A 175 0.13 -16.77 -6.35
C LEU A 175 1.31 -17.66 -6.79
N ILE A 176 2.46 -17.52 -6.12
CA ILE A 176 3.63 -18.38 -6.34
C ILE A 176 3.33 -19.80 -5.90
N GLU A 177 2.78 -20.00 -4.73
CA GLU A 177 2.45 -21.31 -4.16
C GLU A 177 1.43 -22.06 -5.02
N LYS A 178 0.45 -21.36 -5.56
CA LYS A 178 -0.55 -21.89 -6.50
C LYS A 178 -0.04 -22.11 -7.93
N GLY A 179 1.19 -21.71 -8.22
CA GLY A 179 1.77 -21.83 -9.56
C GLY A 179 1.17 -20.87 -10.60
N VAL A 180 0.45 -19.82 -10.15
CA VAL A 180 -0.16 -18.82 -11.04
C VAL A 180 0.88 -17.89 -11.62
N ILE A 181 1.90 -17.56 -10.84
CA ILE A 181 3.08 -16.80 -11.27
C ILE A 181 4.35 -17.61 -10.98
N SER A 182 5.36 -17.42 -11.83
CA SER A 182 6.66 -18.07 -11.70
C SER A 182 7.77 -17.03 -11.82
N TYR A 183 8.95 -17.38 -11.30
CA TYR A 183 10.15 -16.56 -11.47
C TYR A 183 10.56 -16.54 -12.95
N LYS A 184 10.68 -15.34 -13.51
CA LYS A 184 11.24 -15.15 -14.85
C LYS A 184 12.70 -14.82 -14.69
N ASP A 185 13.57 -15.75 -15.07
CA ASP A 185 14.99 -15.49 -15.18
C ASP A 185 15.21 -14.46 -16.30
N ARG A 186 15.90 -13.38 -16.03
CA ARG A 186 16.17 -12.31 -17.01
C ARG A 186 17.26 -12.68 -18.03
N GLY A 187 17.49 -13.97 -18.19
CA GLY A 187 18.48 -14.52 -19.11
C GLY A 187 18.01 -14.75 -20.56
N ASP A 188 16.72 -14.57 -20.84
CA ASP A 188 16.13 -14.84 -22.15
C ASP A 188 15.57 -13.58 -22.82
N GLU A 189 16.39 -12.53 -22.98
CA GLU A 189 16.17 -11.45 -23.96
C GLU A 189 17.35 -11.40 -24.94
#